data_acff45829efbf89d3f8d17eb55af58f8
#
_entry.id   acff45829efbf89d3f8d17eb55af58f8
#
_cell.length_a   1.000
_cell.length_b   1.000
_cell.length_c   1.000
_cell.angle_alpha   90.00
_cell.angle_beta   90.00
_cell.angle_gamma   90.00
#
_symmetry.space_group_name_H-M   'P 1'
#
loop_
_entity.id
_entity.type
_entity.pdbx_description
1 polymer ?
#
loop_
_entity_poly.entity_id
_entity_poly.type
_entity_poly.pdbx_seq_one_letter_code
_entity_poly.pdbx_strand_id
1 'polypeptide(L)'
;MNRFSAKEYNYKILFSSNNNIDIYPYLVDSTGDKSIYSIGPLHGRSFIVSCKGDRYIVSKGNGLSYTQYDFLFTGELSSLGDDTLGLLLLEDATRDFLVGQDVAKLGVKINRMECVIELDKKLFLPNGHILNPILLQYSVECPYRICDAPFMDQQLLCLEIEKWERYNTKNYRKKHLIAADVMINNLRVMHDNNILHNAIHEQNYTWALELLDFELGRTPNHPYKKSDYERHVPSLYHRELFQTYVIINYIAWVLNEEISYKEIDNLFAEYGFNIQKYKLKENYYGKN
;
A
#
# COMPACT_ATOMS: atom_id res chain seq x y z
N MET A 1 -9.15 15.21 2.95
CA MET A 1 -10.02 14.08 2.54
C MET A 1 -11.22 14.61 1.79
N ASN A 2 -11.52 14.05 0.62
CA ASN A 2 -12.74 14.40 -0.14
C ASN A 2 -13.84 13.39 0.16
N ARG A 3 -15.06 13.89 0.35
CA ARG A 3 -16.25 13.08 0.61
C ARG A 3 -16.88 12.66 -0.72
N PHE A 4 -17.27 11.39 -0.82
CA PHE A 4 -18.02 10.83 -1.93
C PHE A 4 -19.31 10.21 -1.44
N SER A 5 -20.38 10.36 -2.20
CA SER A 5 -21.61 9.59 -1.99
C SER A 5 -21.39 8.16 -2.46
N ALA A 6 -21.94 7.21 -1.71
CA ALA A 6 -21.85 5.79 -2.02
C ALA A 6 -23.18 5.09 -1.75
N LYS A 7 -23.40 3.98 -2.43
CA LYS A 7 -24.55 3.11 -2.27
C LYS A 7 -24.13 1.75 -1.74
N GLU A 8 -24.93 1.22 -0.84
CA GLU A 8 -24.77 -0.10 -0.25
C GLU A 8 -25.40 -1.17 -1.14
N TYR A 9 -24.74 -2.31 -1.28
CA TYR A 9 -25.19 -3.44 -2.08
C TYR A 9 -25.16 -4.74 -1.28
N ASN A 10 -25.99 -5.73 -1.66
CA ASN A 10 -25.83 -7.09 -1.20
C ASN A 10 -24.47 -7.63 -1.64
N TYR A 11 -23.92 -8.59 -0.90
CA TYR A 11 -22.58 -9.10 -1.13
C TYR A 11 -22.46 -10.56 -0.75
N LYS A 12 -21.39 -11.18 -1.25
CA LYS A 12 -20.90 -12.49 -0.85
C LYS A 12 -19.49 -12.33 -0.30
N ILE A 13 -19.20 -12.92 0.86
CA ILE A 13 -17.84 -13.00 1.39
C ILE A 13 -17.08 -14.08 0.64
N LEU A 14 -15.94 -13.72 0.06
CA LEU A 14 -15.04 -14.64 -0.63
C LEU A 14 -13.92 -15.09 0.33
N PHE A 15 -13.34 -14.15 1.08
CA PHE A 15 -12.31 -14.39 2.09
C PHE A 15 -12.59 -13.52 3.32
N SER A 16 -12.21 -14.01 4.50
CA SER A 16 -12.32 -13.27 5.76
C SER A 16 -11.21 -13.68 6.72
N SER A 17 -10.66 -12.71 7.44
CA SER A 17 -9.65 -12.95 8.47
C SER A 17 -10.23 -13.54 9.74
N ASN A 18 -11.51 -13.25 10.03
CA ASN A 18 -12.26 -13.77 11.19
C ASN A 18 -13.78 -13.71 10.92
N ASN A 19 -14.58 -14.30 11.82
CA ASN A 19 -16.03 -14.39 11.67
C ASN A 19 -16.80 -13.13 12.13
N ASN A 20 -16.16 -12.21 12.84
CA ASN A 20 -16.78 -11.03 13.44
C ASN A 20 -16.16 -9.75 12.90
N ILE A 21 -16.31 -9.51 11.61
CA ILE A 21 -15.87 -8.28 10.94
C ILE A 21 -17.07 -7.43 10.54
N ASP A 22 -16.88 -6.13 10.63
CA ASP A 22 -17.83 -5.17 10.06
C ASP A 22 -17.53 -5.04 8.56
N ILE A 23 -18.55 -5.22 7.73
CA ILE A 23 -18.44 -5.20 6.27
C ILE A 23 -19.13 -3.96 5.72
N TYR A 24 -18.46 -3.26 4.81
CA TYR A 24 -18.91 -2.01 4.19
C TYR A 24 -19.00 -2.19 2.67
N PRO A 25 -20.11 -2.75 2.15
CA PRO A 25 -20.26 -3.13 0.75
C PRO A 25 -20.68 -1.92 -0.11
N TYR A 26 -19.83 -0.89 -0.15
CA TYR A 26 -20.14 0.40 -0.73
C TYR A 26 -19.45 0.61 -2.09
N LEU A 27 -20.22 1.07 -3.09
CA LEU A 27 -19.68 1.64 -4.33
C LEU A 27 -19.93 3.13 -4.38
N VAL A 28 -19.01 3.87 -4.99
CA VAL A 28 -19.21 5.28 -5.34
C VAL A 28 -20.44 5.38 -6.25
N ASP A 29 -21.42 6.14 -5.80
CA ASP A 29 -22.69 6.38 -6.52
C ASP A 29 -23.25 7.73 -6.07
N SER A 30 -23.46 8.64 -7.01
CA SER A 30 -23.97 9.99 -6.71
C SER A 30 -25.40 9.97 -6.13
N THR A 31 -26.14 8.88 -6.29
CA THR A 31 -27.48 8.69 -5.75
C THR A 31 -27.51 7.97 -4.41
N GLY A 32 -26.34 7.59 -3.89
CA GLY A 32 -26.19 6.84 -2.65
C GLY A 32 -26.38 7.72 -1.40
N ASP A 33 -26.81 7.09 -0.32
CA ASP A 33 -27.05 7.69 1.00
C ASP A 33 -25.88 7.52 1.98
N LYS A 34 -24.89 6.72 1.60
CA LYS A 34 -23.66 6.50 2.39
C LYS A 34 -22.60 7.54 2.03
N SER A 35 -21.64 7.71 2.93
CA SER A 35 -20.48 8.58 2.69
C SER A 35 -19.20 7.78 2.88
N ILE A 36 -18.30 7.90 1.90
CA ILE A 36 -16.95 7.37 1.97
C ILE A 36 -15.96 8.49 1.66
N TYR A 37 -14.71 8.34 2.08
CA TYR A 37 -13.74 9.43 2.02
C TYR A 37 -12.48 8.98 1.30
N SER A 38 -12.05 9.73 0.28
CA SER A 38 -10.75 9.50 -0.33
C SER A 38 -9.63 9.94 0.62
N ILE A 39 -8.53 9.19 0.62
CA ILE A 39 -7.38 9.45 1.49
C ILE A 39 -6.60 10.66 0.96
N GLY A 40 -6.37 10.73 -0.33
CA GLY A 40 -5.66 11.81 -1.01
C GLY A 40 -5.91 11.79 -2.51
N PRO A 41 -5.41 12.78 -3.25
CA PRO A 41 -5.62 12.87 -4.70
C PRO A 41 -4.91 11.76 -5.49
N LEU A 42 -3.96 11.05 -4.88
CA LEU A 42 -3.17 10.00 -5.52
C LEU A 42 -3.77 8.58 -5.35
N HIS A 43 -4.82 8.43 -4.50
CA HIS A 43 -5.40 7.11 -4.17
C HIS A 43 -6.75 6.94 -4.80
N GLY A 44 -6.73 6.53 -6.04
CA GLY A 44 -7.90 6.53 -6.87
C GLY A 44 -8.93 5.46 -6.60
N ARG A 45 -8.61 4.36 -5.93
CA ARG A 45 -9.52 3.23 -5.75
C ARG A 45 -9.68 2.77 -4.30
N SER A 46 -9.15 3.55 -3.35
CA SER A 46 -9.19 3.22 -1.92
C SER A 46 -9.88 4.33 -1.14
N PHE A 47 -10.84 3.96 -0.31
CA PHE A 47 -11.64 4.89 0.48
C PHE A 47 -11.68 4.47 1.94
N ILE A 48 -11.68 5.46 2.83
CA ILE A 48 -12.04 5.25 4.22
C ILE A 48 -13.55 5.09 4.28
N VAL A 49 -14.00 3.95 4.78
CA VAL A 49 -15.43 3.61 4.90
C VAL A 49 -15.91 3.67 6.35
N SER A 50 -15.00 3.55 7.33
CA SER A 50 -15.32 3.61 8.75
C SER A 50 -14.05 3.85 9.58
N CYS A 51 -14.25 4.06 10.88
CA CYS A 51 -13.20 4.10 11.89
C CYS A 51 -13.63 3.26 13.10
N LYS A 52 -12.75 2.37 13.57
CA LYS A 52 -13.02 1.48 14.69
C LYS A 52 -11.87 1.55 15.71
N GLY A 53 -12.15 2.16 16.86
CA GLY A 53 -11.11 2.47 17.83
C GLY A 53 -10.08 3.45 17.26
N ASP A 54 -8.83 3.04 17.23
CA ASP A 54 -7.69 3.80 16.70
C ASP A 54 -7.31 3.44 15.26
N ARG A 55 -8.14 2.65 14.57
CA ARG A 55 -7.89 2.19 13.21
C ARG A 55 -8.95 2.64 12.22
N TYR A 56 -8.51 3.00 11.04
CA TYR A 56 -9.36 3.32 9.90
C TYR A 56 -9.62 2.05 9.09
N ILE A 57 -10.90 1.82 8.76
CA ILE A 57 -11.27 0.77 7.81
C ILE A 57 -11.23 1.36 6.41
N VAL A 58 -10.39 0.78 5.59
CA VAL A 58 -10.20 1.16 4.19
C VAL A 58 -10.77 0.07 3.31
N SER A 59 -11.52 0.48 2.29
CA SER A 59 -12.04 -0.39 1.24
C SER A 59 -11.39 -0.01 -0.09
N LYS A 60 -10.93 -1.00 -0.85
CA LYS A 60 -10.29 -0.87 -2.15
C LYS A 60 -11.17 -1.52 -3.22
N GLY A 61 -11.32 -0.89 -4.37
CA GLY A 61 -12.17 -1.37 -5.45
C GLY A 61 -13.56 -0.72 -5.50
N ASN A 62 -13.80 0.37 -4.79
CA ASN A 62 -15.12 1.01 -4.63
C ASN A 62 -15.63 1.77 -5.87
N GLY A 63 -14.94 1.74 -6.99
CA GLY A 63 -15.32 2.40 -8.23
C GLY A 63 -14.43 3.56 -8.61
N LEU A 64 -14.90 4.40 -9.53
CA LEU A 64 -14.15 5.46 -10.19
C LEU A 64 -13.41 6.35 -9.20
N SER A 65 -12.13 6.45 -9.41
CA SER A 65 -11.26 7.31 -8.64
C SER A 65 -11.05 8.66 -9.33
N TYR A 66 -10.55 9.60 -8.55
CA TYR A 66 -10.25 10.96 -9.00
C TYR A 66 -9.22 10.98 -10.13
N THR A 67 -8.18 10.15 -10.04
CA THR A 67 -7.12 10.03 -11.07
C THR A 67 -7.58 9.38 -12.35
N GLN A 68 -8.67 8.62 -12.32
CA GLN A 68 -9.22 7.96 -13.50
C GLN A 68 -10.22 8.83 -14.26
N TYR A 69 -10.71 9.89 -13.63
CA TYR A 69 -11.49 10.90 -14.34
C TYR A 69 -10.70 11.54 -15.49
N ASP A 70 -9.40 11.76 -15.31
CA ASP A 70 -8.55 12.33 -16.35
C ASP A 70 -8.46 11.41 -17.58
N PHE A 71 -8.41 10.09 -17.36
CA PHE A 71 -8.45 9.10 -18.45
C PHE A 71 -9.81 9.02 -19.15
N LEU A 72 -10.90 9.22 -18.43
CA LEU A 72 -12.25 9.32 -19.03
C LEU A 72 -12.36 10.47 -20.00
N PHE A 73 -11.67 11.58 -19.73
CA PHE A 73 -11.67 12.76 -20.61
C PHE A 73 -10.75 12.62 -21.81
N THR A 74 -9.71 11.78 -21.74
CA THR A 74 -8.77 11.57 -22.87
C THR A 74 -9.28 10.58 -23.91
N GLY A 75 -10.38 9.88 -23.65
CA GLY A 75 -10.97 8.89 -24.59
C GLY A 75 -10.18 7.57 -24.68
N GLU A 76 -9.18 7.35 -23.85
CA GLU A 76 -8.32 6.15 -23.87
C GLU A 76 -8.86 4.98 -23.05
N LEU A 77 -10.07 5.10 -22.51
CA LEU A 77 -10.72 4.07 -21.66
C LEU A 77 -10.78 2.69 -22.31
N SER A 78 -10.89 2.62 -23.63
CA SER A 78 -10.98 1.33 -24.34
C SER A 78 -9.68 0.52 -24.34
N SER A 79 -8.54 1.18 -24.05
CA SER A 79 -7.22 0.55 -23.97
C SER A 79 -6.80 0.20 -22.54
N LEU A 80 -7.55 0.68 -21.55
CA LEU A 80 -7.28 0.47 -20.15
C LEU A 80 -7.94 -0.82 -19.65
N GLY A 81 -7.25 -1.57 -18.79
CA GLY A 81 -7.80 -2.76 -18.15
C GLY A 81 -8.94 -2.43 -17.16
N ASP A 82 -9.63 -3.46 -16.68
CA ASP A 82 -10.80 -3.32 -15.81
C ASP A 82 -10.49 -2.63 -14.47
N ASP A 83 -9.24 -2.71 -13.99
CA ASP A 83 -8.73 -2.07 -12.79
C ASP A 83 -8.68 -0.53 -12.87
N THR A 84 -8.72 0.01 -14.08
CA THR A 84 -8.56 1.46 -14.33
C THR A 84 -9.75 2.31 -13.89
N LEU A 85 -10.90 1.69 -13.69
CA LEU A 85 -12.13 2.39 -13.26
C LEU A 85 -12.29 2.46 -11.74
N GLY A 86 -11.19 2.36 -10.96
CA GLY A 86 -11.24 2.29 -9.51
C GLY A 86 -11.79 0.96 -8.98
N LEU A 87 -11.92 0.00 -9.87
CA LEU A 87 -12.32 -1.36 -9.56
C LEU A 87 -11.10 -2.22 -9.21
N LEU A 88 -11.34 -3.38 -8.65
CA LEU A 88 -10.33 -4.34 -8.26
C LEU A 88 -10.65 -5.68 -8.92
N LEU A 89 -9.65 -6.31 -9.52
CA LEU A 89 -9.79 -7.65 -10.06
C LEU A 89 -9.79 -8.68 -8.92
N LEU A 90 -10.56 -9.74 -9.07
CA LEU A 90 -10.62 -10.81 -8.07
C LEU A 90 -9.24 -11.44 -7.80
N GLU A 91 -8.43 -11.60 -8.84
CA GLU A 91 -7.08 -12.16 -8.71
C GLU A 91 -6.18 -11.26 -7.85
N ASP A 92 -6.23 -9.94 -8.07
CA ASP A 92 -5.44 -8.95 -7.32
C ASP A 92 -5.91 -8.87 -5.88
N ALA A 93 -7.22 -8.78 -5.64
CA ALA A 93 -7.80 -8.77 -4.30
C ALA A 93 -7.43 -10.03 -3.50
N THR A 94 -7.51 -11.19 -4.16
CA THR A 94 -7.17 -12.48 -3.55
C THR A 94 -5.70 -12.54 -3.18
N ARG A 95 -4.83 -12.11 -4.07
CA ARG A 95 -3.38 -12.10 -3.83
C ARG A 95 -3.01 -11.13 -2.72
N ASP A 96 -3.52 -9.88 -2.76
CA ASP A 96 -3.28 -8.87 -1.73
C ASP A 96 -3.69 -9.41 -0.35
N PHE A 97 -4.88 -10.02 -0.24
CA PHE A 97 -5.39 -10.60 0.99
C PHE A 97 -4.52 -11.77 1.50
N LEU A 98 -4.24 -12.77 0.66
CA LEU A 98 -3.56 -14.00 1.08
C LEU A 98 -2.07 -13.76 1.38
N VAL A 99 -1.38 -13.00 0.52
CA VAL A 99 0.02 -12.64 0.75
C VAL A 99 0.15 -11.75 1.98
N GLY A 100 -0.74 -10.74 2.14
CA GLY A 100 -0.78 -9.90 3.33
C GLY A 100 -0.97 -10.72 4.61
N GLN A 101 -1.85 -11.72 4.61
CA GLN A 101 -2.00 -12.62 5.77
C GLN A 101 -0.74 -13.44 6.07
N ASP A 102 -0.05 -13.94 5.06
CA ASP A 102 1.20 -14.69 5.26
C ASP A 102 2.29 -13.78 5.86
N VAL A 103 2.41 -12.56 5.35
CA VAL A 103 3.36 -11.56 5.85
C VAL A 103 3.04 -11.15 7.28
N ALA A 104 1.76 -10.94 7.61
CA ALA A 104 1.32 -10.60 8.98
C ALA A 104 1.73 -11.65 10.02
N LYS A 105 1.65 -12.94 9.68
CA LYS A 105 2.04 -14.05 10.57
C LYS A 105 3.51 -14.01 10.99
N LEU A 106 4.35 -13.35 10.21
CA LEU A 106 5.78 -13.19 10.47
C LEU A 106 6.10 -11.98 11.36
N GLY A 107 5.10 -11.21 11.77
CA GLY A 107 5.28 -10.01 12.59
C GLY A 107 5.77 -8.78 11.82
N VAL A 108 5.72 -8.80 10.48
CA VAL A 108 5.99 -7.63 9.65
C VAL A 108 4.90 -6.59 9.90
N LYS A 109 5.29 -5.32 10.01
CA LYS A 109 4.34 -4.23 10.23
C LYS A 109 3.61 -3.90 8.94
N ILE A 110 2.38 -4.40 8.84
CA ILE A 110 1.49 -4.21 7.68
C ILE A 110 0.09 -3.80 8.11
N ASN A 111 -0.75 -3.39 7.15
CA ASN A 111 -2.20 -3.28 7.34
C ASN A 111 -2.81 -4.63 7.78
N ARG A 112 -3.94 -4.58 8.48
CA ARG A 112 -4.68 -5.82 8.83
C ARG A 112 -5.69 -6.12 7.73
N MET A 113 -5.56 -7.26 7.10
CA MET A 113 -6.54 -7.76 6.13
C MET A 113 -7.82 -8.16 6.88
N GLU A 114 -8.96 -7.61 6.45
CA GLU A 114 -10.28 -7.90 7.02
C GLU A 114 -11.03 -8.91 6.16
N CYS A 115 -11.40 -8.55 4.94
CA CYS A 115 -12.12 -9.43 4.02
C CYS A 115 -11.96 -9.06 2.55
N VAL A 116 -12.31 -10.02 1.68
CA VAL A 116 -12.61 -9.81 0.27
C VAL A 116 -14.08 -10.17 0.05
N ILE A 117 -14.82 -9.27 -0.58
CA ILE A 117 -16.25 -9.47 -0.89
C ILE A 117 -16.52 -9.23 -2.38
N GLU A 118 -17.50 -9.91 -2.90
CA GLU A 118 -18.09 -9.69 -4.22
C GLU A 118 -19.46 -9.05 -4.04
N LEU A 119 -19.72 -7.93 -4.71
CA LEU A 119 -21.01 -7.26 -4.64
C LEU A 119 -22.01 -7.90 -5.63
N ASP A 120 -23.26 -8.04 -5.20
CA ASP A 120 -24.36 -8.46 -6.07
C ASP A 120 -24.84 -7.28 -6.93
N LYS A 121 -23.93 -6.84 -7.82
CA LYS A 121 -24.15 -5.73 -8.75
C LYS A 121 -23.40 -5.99 -10.04
N LYS A 122 -24.08 -6.00 -11.15
CA LYS A 122 -23.44 -6.03 -12.47
C LYS A 122 -23.07 -4.63 -12.92
N LEU A 123 -21.81 -4.44 -13.25
CA LEU A 123 -21.29 -3.26 -13.93
C LEU A 123 -21.00 -3.58 -15.38
N PHE A 124 -21.43 -2.68 -16.25
CA PHE A 124 -21.15 -2.72 -17.68
C PHE A 124 -20.02 -1.74 -17.96
N LEU A 125 -18.87 -2.25 -18.33
CA LEU A 125 -17.69 -1.45 -18.59
C LEU A 125 -17.67 -0.90 -20.01
N PRO A 126 -16.99 0.22 -20.29
CA PRO A 126 -16.90 0.81 -21.62
C PRO A 126 -16.30 -0.12 -22.67
N ASN A 127 -15.46 -1.07 -22.29
CA ASN A 127 -14.88 -2.11 -23.14
C ASN A 127 -15.87 -3.25 -23.46
N GLY A 128 -17.10 -3.19 -22.95
CA GLY A 128 -18.15 -4.21 -23.13
C GLY A 128 -18.09 -5.37 -22.13
N HIS A 129 -17.13 -5.40 -21.23
CA HIS A 129 -17.08 -6.41 -20.16
C HIS A 129 -18.19 -6.17 -19.13
N ILE A 130 -18.67 -7.26 -18.54
CA ILE A 130 -19.63 -7.25 -17.45
C ILE A 130 -18.95 -7.94 -16.26
N LEU A 131 -18.91 -7.27 -15.13
CA LEU A 131 -18.34 -7.84 -13.92
C LEU A 131 -19.15 -7.49 -12.67
N ASN A 132 -18.99 -8.27 -11.62
CA ASN A 132 -19.39 -7.92 -10.27
C ASN A 132 -18.21 -7.26 -9.56
N PRO A 133 -18.40 -6.10 -8.92
CA PRO A 133 -17.32 -5.42 -8.23
C PRO A 133 -16.78 -6.26 -7.07
N ILE A 134 -15.44 -6.31 -6.97
CA ILE A 134 -14.72 -6.93 -5.87
C ILE A 134 -14.20 -5.82 -4.95
N LEU A 135 -14.43 -5.96 -3.65
CA LEU A 135 -13.88 -5.06 -2.65
C LEU A 135 -12.92 -5.83 -1.74
N LEU A 136 -11.75 -5.25 -1.51
CA LEU A 136 -10.82 -5.67 -0.46
C LEU A 136 -10.92 -4.68 0.69
N GLN A 137 -11.23 -5.15 1.88
CA GLN A 137 -11.26 -4.34 3.10
C GLN A 137 -10.10 -4.70 4.02
N TYR A 138 -9.45 -3.66 4.53
CA TYR A 138 -8.36 -3.78 5.49
C TYR A 138 -8.39 -2.61 6.48
N SER A 139 -7.69 -2.73 7.60
CA SER A 139 -7.58 -1.64 8.56
C SER A 139 -6.15 -1.17 8.74
N VAL A 140 -5.99 0.15 8.97
CA VAL A 140 -4.71 0.84 9.16
C VAL A 140 -4.77 1.78 10.36
N GLU A 141 -3.62 2.02 10.99
CA GLU A 141 -3.49 3.01 12.07
C GLU A 141 -3.49 4.44 11.52
N CYS A 142 -2.88 4.66 10.35
CA CYS A 142 -2.89 5.92 9.64
C CYS A 142 -3.32 5.69 8.18
N PRO A 143 -4.35 6.37 7.69
CA PRO A 143 -4.79 6.16 6.32
C PRO A 143 -3.92 6.89 5.29
N TYR A 144 -3.15 7.91 5.72
CA TYR A 144 -2.26 8.65 4.83
C TYR A 144 -1.00 7.86 4.53
N ARG A 145 -0.64 7.79 3.26
CA ARG A 145 0.59 7.17 2.79
C ARG A 145 1.75 8.17 2.83
N ILE A 146 2.97 7.69 2.79
CA ILE A 146 4.16 8.57 2.84
C ILE A 146 4.16 9.60 1.70
N CYS A 147 3.69 9.22 0.51
CA CYS A 147 3.53 10.14 -0.62
C CYS A 147 2.49 11.25 -0.41
N ASP A 148 1.59 11.10 0.57
CA ASP A 148 0.54 12.09 0.84
C ASP A 148 1.03 13.29 1.66
N ALA A 149 2.27 13.30 2.13
CA ALA A 149 2.83 14.38 2.97
C ALA A 149 2.50 15.80 2.46
N PRO A 150 2.60 16.11 1.16
CA PRO A 150 2.27 17.44 0.65
C PRO A 150 0.81 17.86 0.83
N PHE A 151 -0.08 16.88 1.06
CA PHE A 151 -1.54 17.07 1.18
C PHE A 151 -2.05 16.88 2.61
N MET A 152 -1.16 16.52 3.55
CA MET A 152 -1.50 16.36 4.95
C MET A 152 -1.46 17.70 5.69
N ASP A 153 -2.33 17.83 6.68
CA ASP A 153 -2.17 18.86 7.68
C ASP A 153 -0.89 18.64 8.49
N GLN A 154 -0.11 19.70 8.70
CA GLN A 154 1.19 19.61 9.38
C GLN A 154 1.06 19.13 10.83
N GLN A 155 -0.02 19.50 11.53
CA GLN A 155 -0.23 19.03 12.91
C GLN A 155 -0.50 17.53 12.92
N LEU A 156 -1.31 17.05 11.96
CA LEU A 156 -1.59 15.62 11.81
C LEU A 156 -0.32 14.84 11.47
N LEU A 157 0.51 15.35 10.55
CA LEU A 157 1.79 14.74 10.23
C LEU A 157 2.70 14.64 11.45
N CYS A 158 2.84 15.73 12.22
CA CYS A 158 3.63 15.73 13.45
C CYS A 158 3.11 14.69 14.46
N LEU A 159 1.78 14.60 14.66
CA LEU A 159 1.19 13.61 15.57
C LEU A 159 1.50 12.17 15.14
N GLU A 160 1.46 11.86 13.84
CA GLU A 160 1.81 10.52 13.35
C GLU A 160 3.30 10.21 13.56
N ILE A 161 4.19 11.18 13.32
CA ILE A 161 5.63 11.02 13.52
C ILE A 161 5.98 10.85 15.02
N GLU A 162 5.30 11.56 15.91
CA GLU A 162 5.49 11.39 17.37
C GLU A 162 5.20 9.97 17.83
N LYS A 163 4.22 9.30 17.21
CA LYS A 163 3.92 7.90 17.51
C LYS A 163 5.07 6.94 17.18
N TRP A 164 6.03 7.34 16.33
CA TRP A 164 7.18 6.50 15.99
C TRP A 164 8.13 6.28 17.17
N GLU A 165 8.08 7.11 18.22
CA GLU A 165 8.90 6.89 19.44
C GLU A 165 8.64 5.53 20.06
N ARG A 166 7.47 4.94 19.91
CA ARG A 166 7.18 3.56 20.37
C ARG A 166 8.03 2.50 19.66
N TYR A 167 8.62 2.82 18.49
CA TYR A 167 9.51 1.93 17.74
C TYR A 167 10.98 2.26 17.94
N ASN A 168 11.30 3.36 18.65
CA ASN A 168 12.66 3.87 18.83
C ASN A 168 13.46 3.08 19.88
N THR A 169 13.64 1.78 19.66
CA THR A 169 14.36 0.90 20.60
C THR A 169 15.85 1.18 20.69
N LYS A 170 16.43 1.82 19.67
CA LYS A 170 17.85 2.16 19.57
C LYS A 170 18.16 3.61 19.92
N ASN A 171 17.17 4.36 20.41
CA ASN A 171 17.29 5.77 20.82
C ASN A 171 17.83 6.70 19.70
N TYR A 172 17.34 6.53 18.49
CA TYR A 172 17.67 7.42 17.39
C TYR A 172 17.20 8.85 17.66
N ARG A 173 18.03 9.83 17.36
CA ARG A 173 17.70 11.26 17.46
C ARG A 173 16.91 11.76 16.24
N LYS A 174 17.17 11.18 15.08
CA LYS A 174 16.53 11.54 13.81
C LYS A 174 15.36 10.61 13.55
N LYS A 175 14.21 11.16 13.23
CA LYS A 175 12.98 10.40 13.01
C LYS A 175 13.05 9.48 11.80
N HIS A 176 13.72 9.93 10.71
CA HIS A 176 13.88 9.07 9.53
C HIS A 176 14.68 7.79 9.82
N LEU A 177 15.55 7.78 10.84
CA LEU A 177 16.27 6.56 11.24
C LEU A 177 15.37 5.58 12.00
N ILE A 178 14.38 6.08 12.75
CA ILE A 178 13.33 5.23 13.36
C ILE A 178 12.52 4.54 12.25
N ALA A 179 12.09 5.30 11.24
CA ALA A 179 11.38 4.74 10.10
C ALA A 179 12.25 3.74 9.33
N ALA A 180 13.53 4.08 9.11
CA ALA A 180 14.49 3.20 8.46
C ALA A 180 14.62 1.85 9.17
N ASP A 181 14.76 1.86 10.50
CA ASP A 181 14.90 0.65 11.31
C ASP A 181 13.68 -0.28 11.13
N VAL A 182 12.46 0.27 11.19
CA VAL A 182 11.23 -0.48 10.96
C VAL A 182 11.16 -1.05 9.54
N MET A 183 11.44 -0.24 8.52
CA MET A 183 11.31 -0.64 7.12
C MET A 183 12.37 -1.69 6.73
N ILE A 184 13.61 -1.52 7.18
CA ILE A 184 14.70 -2.47 6.91
C ILE A 184 14.44 -3.79 7.63
N ASN A 185 13.92 -3.75 8.87
CA ASN A 185 13.52 -4.95 9.58
C ASN A 185 12.39 -5.69 8.84
N ASN A 186 11.38 -4.98 8.34
CA ASN A 186 10.31 -5.57 7.53
C ASN A 186 10.88 -6.31 6.31
N LEU A 187 11.82 -5.67 5.58
CA LEU A 187 12.49 -6.31 4.45
C LEU A 187 13.28 -7.55 4.89
N ARG A 188 14.02 -7.45 6.00
CA ARG A 188 14.83 -8.57 6.50
C ARG A 188 13.94 -9.78 6.77
N VAL A 189 12.84 -9.58 7.51
CA VAL A 189 11.89 -10.66 7.81
C VAL A 189 11.28 -11.25 6.54
N MET A 190 10.86 -10.40 5.59
CA MET A 190 10.29 -10.89 4.33
C MET A 190 11.32 -11.67 3.51
N HIS A 191 12.50 -11.12 3.31
CA HIS A 191 13.53 -11.75 2.47
C HIS A 191 14.04 -13.08 3.06
N ASP A 192 14.19 -13.18 4.38
CA ASP A 192 14.57 -14.43 5.05
C ASP A 192 13.53 -15.53 4.89
N ASN A 193 12.27 -15.16 4.66
CA ASN A 193 11.16 -16.09 4.41
C ASN A 193 10.85 -16.24 2.92
N ASN A 194 11.72 -15.83 2.01
CA ASN A 194 11.53 -15.86 0.56
C ASN A 194 10.28 -15.12 0.08
N ILE A 195 9.96 -14.02 0.73
CA ILE A 195 8.85 -13.15 0.38
C ILE A 195 9.38 -11.91 -0.34
N LEU A 196 8.69 -11.51 -1.38
CA LEU A 196 8.87 -10.26 -2.12
C LEU A 196 7.56 -9.51 -2.13
N HIS A 197 7.63 -8.22 -1.91
CA HIS A 197 6.50 -7.31 -2.09
C HIS A 197 6.35 -6.88 -3.56
N ASN A 198 7.48 -6.67 -4.24
CA ASN A 198 7.63 -6.23 -5.64
C ASN A 198 7.21 -4.80 -5.97
N ALA A 199 6.59 -4.11 -5.05
CA ALA A 199 6.14 -2.73 -5.21
C ALA A 199 6.48 -1.89 -3.97
N ILE A 200 7.70 -1.99 -3.47
CA ILE A 200 8.18 -1.14 -2.37
C ILE A 200 8.38 0.27 -2.89
N HIS A 201 7.51 1.20 -2.50
CA HIS A 201 7.64 2.63 -2.77
C HIS A 201 6.80 3.46 -1.76
N GLU A 202 6.93 4.76 -1.78
CA GLU A 202 6.31 5.69 -0.81
C GLU A 202 4.76 5.65 -0.83
N GLN A 203 4.16 5.17 -1.90
CA GLN A 203 2.71 4.95 -1.97
C GLN A 203 2.24 3.71 -1.24
N ASN A 204 3.15 2.76 -0.94
CA ASN A 204 2.81 1.50 -0.29
C ASN A 204 3.28 1.43 1.17
N TYR A 205 3.60 2.57 1.77
CA TYR A 205 3.79 2.73 3.21
C TYR A 205 2.90 3.85 3.75
N THR A 206 2.27 3.60 4.91
CA THR A 206 1.57 4.66 5.64
C THR A 206 2.52 5.45 6.54
N TRP A 207 2.10 6.63 7.03
CA TRP A 207 2.81 7.36 8.07
C TRP A 207 2.80 6.64 9.44
N ALA A 208 2.02 5.58 9.62
CA ALA A 208 2.18 4.64 10.73
C ALA A 208 3.23 3.55 10.46
N LEU A 209 3.97 3.63 9.34
CA LEU A 209 4.97 2.67 8.89
C LEU A 209 4.39 1.26 8.58
N GLU A 210 3.10 1.19 8.26
CA GLU A 210 2.47 -0.05 7.80
C GLU A 210 2.69 -0.21 6.29
N LEU A 211 3.22 -1.36 5.87
CA LEU A 211 3.37 -1.72 4.46
C LEU A 211 2.01 -2.20 3.91
N LEU A 212 1.67 -1.78 2.71
CA LEU A 212 0.37 -1.99 2.05
C LEU A 212 0.55 -2.61 0.67
N ASP A 213 -0.57 -3.10 0.09
CA ASP A 213 -0.70 -3.38 -1.34
C ASP A 213 0.17 -4.56 -1.83
N PHE A 214 -0.21 -5.75 -1.41
CA PHE A 214 0.48 -7.00 -1.77
C PHE A 214 -0.03 -7.65 -3.08
N GLU A 215 -0.71 -6.91 -3.96
CA GLU A 215 -1.20 -7.42 -5.24
C GLU A 215 -0.10 -8.05 -6.10
N LEU A 216 1.09 -7.46 -6.06
CA LEU A 216 2.28 -7.97 -6.73
C LEU A 216 3.17 -8.83 -5.80
N GLY A 217 2.70 -9.08 -4.58
CA GLY A 217 3.45 -9.82 -3.58
C GLY A 217 3.61 -11.30 -3.94
N ARG A 218 4.72 -11.88 -3.49
CA ARG A 218 5.05 -13.29 -3.64
C ARG A 218 5.43 -13.90 -2.30
N THR A 219 4.87 -15.05 -1.97
CA THR A 219 5.31 -15.92 -0.87
C THR A 219 5.56 -17.34 -1.37
N PRO A 220 6.21 -18.22 -0.60
CA PRO A 220 6.31 -19.63 -0.94
C PRO A 220 4.94 -20.31 -1.18
N ASN A 221 3.88 -19.84 -0.46
CA ASN A 221 2.52 -20.36 -0.61
C ASN A 221 1.79 -19.77 -1.83
N HIS A 222 2.17 -18.58 -2.26
CA HIS A 222 1.57 -17.83 -3.36
C HIS A 222 2.63 -17.39 -4.36
N PRO A 223 3.29 -18.36 -5.07
CA PRO A 223 4.33 -18.06 -6.05
C PRO A 223 3.73 -17.41 -7.30
N TYR A 224 4.59 -16.78 -8.10
CA TYR A 224 4.19 -16.39 -9.45
C TYR A 224 4.17 -17.60 -10.38
N LYS A 225 3.16 -17.64 -11.24
CA LYS A 225 3.02 -18.69 -12.26
C LYS A 225 3.87 -18.48 -13.52
N LYS A 226 4.47 -17.29 -13.72
CA LYS A 226 5.22 -16.96 -14.94
C LYS A 226 6.71 -17.26 -14.75
N SER A 227 7.23 -18.24 -15.51
CA SER A 227 8.64 -18.66 -15.50
C SER A 227 9.65 -17.55 -15.75
N ASP A 228 9.29 -16.52 -16.53
CA ASP A 228 10.17 -15.38 -16.83
C ASP A 228 10.41 -14.49 -15.62
N TYR A 229 9.43 -14.40 -14.72
CA TYR A 229 9.55 -13.65 -13.50
C TYR A 229 10.50 -14.33 -12.51
N GLU A 230 10.49 -15.65 -12.43
CA GLU A 230 11.33 -16.42 -11.51
C GLU A 230 12.82 -16.29 -11.80
N ARG A 231 13.19 -16.09 -13.07
CA ARG A 231 14.59 -15.86 -13.47
C ARG A 231 15.18 -14.56 -12.92
N HIS A 232 14.33 -13.59 -12.60
CA HIS A 232 14.75 -12.26 -12.13
C HIS A 232 14.62 -12.09 -10.61
N VAL A 233 14.13 -13.08 -9.87
CA VAL A 233 13.91 -13.01 -8.42
C VAL A 233 15.12 -12.46 -7.64
N PRO A 234 16.38 -12.87 -7.89
CA PRO A 234 17.52 -12.30 -7.17
C PRO A 234 17.68 -10.78 -7.37
N SER A 235 17.38 -10.26 -8.57
CA SER A 235 17.44 -8.82 -8.84
C SER A 235 16.32 -8.04 -8.17
N LEU A 236 15.18 -8.69 -7.91
CA LEU A 236 14.03 -8.08 -7.24
C LEU A 236 14.30 -7.84 -5.75
N TYR A 237 14.99 -8.75 -5.05
CA TYR A 237 15.45 -8.49 -3.67
C TYR A 237 16.31 -7.23 -3.60
N HIS A 238 17.20 -7.03 -4.55
CA HIS A 238 18.05 -5.86 -4.61
C HIS A 238 17.25 -4.59 -4.91
N ARG A 239 16.25 -4.69 -5.78
CA ARG A 239 15.35 -3.58 -6.10
C ARG A 239 14.60 -3.11 -4.86
N GLU A 240 14.09 -4.02 -4.04
CA GLU A 240 13.38 -3.66 -2.80
C GLU A 240 14.28 -2.95 -1.79
N LEU A 241 15.55 -3.38 -1.64
CA LEU A 241 16.52 -2.67 -0.81
C LEU A 241 16.74 -1.24 -1.28
N PHE A 242 16.94 -1.06 -2.59
CA PHE A 242 17.11 0.27 -3.19
C PHE A 242 15.86 1.15 -3.01
N GLN A 243 14.68 0.60 -3.28
CA GLN A 243 13.42 1.32 -3.12
C GLN A 243 13.21 1.76 -1.67
N THR A 244 13.50 0.89 -0.71
CA THR A 244 13.45 1.25 0.73
C THR A 244 14.42 2.38 1.05
N TYR A 245 15.63 2.33 0.51
CA TYR A 245 16.61 3.42 0.67
C TYR A 245 16.08 4.77 0.14
N VAL A 246 15.43 4.76 -1.01
CA VAL A 246 14.80 5.96 -1.60
C VAL A 246 13.68 6.49 -0.70
N ILE A 247 12.83 5.63 -0.14
CA ILE A 247 11.76 6.05 0.77
C ILE A 247 12.33 6.70 2.03
N ILE A 248 13.38 6.13 2.63
CA ILE A 248 14.05 6.70 3.81
C ILE A 248 14.58 8.12 3.51
N ASN A 249 15.19 8.32 2.34
CA ASN A 249 15.64 9.64 1.92
C ASN A 249 14.47 10.62 1.71
N TYR A 250 13.37 10.15 1.12
CA TYR A 250 12.16 10.96 0.97
C TYR A 250 11.57 11.37 2.33
N ILE A 251 11.51 10.44 3.29
CA ILE A 251 11.07 10.75 4.66
C ILE A 251 11.96 11.83 5.29
N ALA A 252 13.31 11.67 5.23
CA ALA A 252 14.23 12.66 5.76
C ALA A 252 14.00 14.04 5.12
N TRP A 253 13.78 14.09 3.81
CA TRP A 253 13.48 15.32 3.09
C TRP A 253 12.15 15.96 3.57
N VAL A 254 11.07 15.18 3.72
CA VAL A 254 9.77 15.66 4.23
C VAL A 254 9.90 16.22 5.64
N LEU A 255 10.71 15.58 6.49
CA LEU A 255 10.96 15.99 7.88
C LEU A 255 11.97 17.13 8.00
N ASN A 256 12.54 17.60 6.89
CA ASN A 256 13.64 18.57 6.89
C ASN A 256 14.82 18.13 7.80
N GLU A 257 15.10 16.84 7.83
CA GLU A 257 16.22 16.27 8.57
C GLU A 257 17.44 16.10 7.65
N GLU A 258 18.63 16.44 8.16
CA GLU A 258 19.88 16.19 7.46
C GLU A 258 20.10 14.68 7.29
N ILE A 259 20.26 14.24 6.03
CA ILE A 259 20.46 12.83 5.69
C ILE A 259 21.89 12.42 6.03
N SER A 260 22.04 11.38 6.85
CA SER A 260 23.32 10.72 7.10
C SER A 260 23.36 9.39 6.34
N TYR A 261 23.89 9.42 5.13
CA TYR A 261 24.04 8.21 4.31
C TYR A 261 24.82 7.11 5.02
N LYS A 262 25.83 7.47 5.82
CA LYS A 262 26.63 6.52 6.60
C LYS A 262 25.81 5.83 7.68
N GLU A 263 24.90 6.55 8.36
CA GLU A 263 24.04 5.96 9.38
C GLU A 263 23.03 4.99 8.72
N ILE A 264 22.46 5.36 7.57
CA ILE A 264 21.54 4.49 6.82
C ILE A 264 22.27 3.24 6.31
N ASP A 265 23.48 3.39 5.74
CA ASP A 265 24.30 2.27 5.27
C ASP A 265 24.66 1.31 6.41
N ASN A 266 25.02 1.84 7.57
CA ASN A 266 25.31 1.04 8.76
C ASN A 266 24.06 0.27 9.21
N LEU A 267 22.90 0.91 9.17
CA LEU A 267 21.66 0.28 9.57
C LEU A 267 21.30 -0.89 8.65
N PHE A 268 21.44 -0.74 7.33
CA PHE A 268 21.30 -1.87 6.40
C PHE A 268 22.29 -3.00 6.71
N ALA A 269 23.54 -2.65 7.03
CA ALA A 269 24.59 -3.63 7.36
C ALA A 269 24.27 -4.39 8.67
N GLU A 270 23.71 -3.73 9.69
CA GLU A 270 23.26 -4.36 10.93
C GLU A 270 22.21 -5.45 10.67
N TYR A 271 21.33 -5.23 9.68
CA TYR A 271 20.36 -6.23 9.23
C TYR A 271 20.94 -7.23 8.21
N GLY A 272 22.25 -7.23 7.97
CA GLY A 272 22.96 -8.15 7.09
C GLY A 272 22.82 -7.83 5.59
N PHE A 273 22.36 -6.63 5.24
CA PHE A 273 22.29 -6.19 3.85
C PHE A 273 23.55 -5.41 3.43
N ASN A 274 24.11 -5.74 2.28
CA ASN A 274 25.20 -4.97 1.68
C ASN A 274 24.65 -3.98 0.64
N ILE A 275 24.15 -2.84 1.11
CA ILE A 275 23.56 -1.81 0.25
C ILE A 275 24.57 -1.22 -0.74
N GLN A 276 25.85 -1.17 -0.39
CA GLN A 276 26.89 -0.61 -1.26
C GLN A 276 27.09 -1.41 -2.55
N LYS A 277 26.88 -2.73 -2.50
CA LYS A 277 26.89 -3.59 -3.69
C LYS A 277 25.77 -3.21 -4.67
N TYR A 278 24.70 -2.57 -4.17
CA TYR A 278 23.49 -2.25 -4.89
C TYR A 278 23.27 -0.75 -5.06
N LYS A 279 24.08 0.10 -4.43
CA LYS A 279 24.11 1.52 -4.81
C LYS A 279 24.35 1.54 -6.30
N LEU A 280 23.28 1.81 -7.03
CA LEU A 280 23.37 2.03 -8.46
C LEU A 280 24.53 2.99 -8.67
N LYS A 281 25.47 2.59 -9.53
CA LYS A 281 26.54 3.46 -9.98
C LYS A 281 25.92 4.85 -10.12
N GLU A 282 26.58 5.86 -9.65
CA GLU A 282 26.17 7.27 -9.52
C GLU A 282 25.42 7.89 -10.73
N ASN A 283 25.30 7.13 -11.81
CA ASN A 283 24.65 7.51 -13.07
C ASN A 283 23.12 7.53 -13.05
N TYR A 284 22.43 7.12 -11.98
CA TYR A 284 20.96 7.11 -11.95
C TYR A 284 20.38 8.41 -11.35
N TYR A 285 21.13 9.15 -10.56
CA TYR A 285 20.81 10.51 -10.17
C TYR A 285 21.78 11.41 -10.94
N GLY A 286 21.32 11.86 -12.10
CA GLY A 286 22.12 12.59 -13.06
C GLY A 286 23.10 13.58 -12.43
N LYS A 287 24.36 13.36 -12.62
CA LYS A 287 25.27 14.45 -12.81
C LYS A 287 24.94 14.99 -14.22
N ASN A 288 24.08 15.98 -14.27
CA ASN A 288 24.14 17.00 -15.29
C ASN A 288 25.02 18.14 -14.79
#